data_a324bbe544c30362673c0b43ee6db753
#
_entry.id   a324bbe544c30362673c0b43ee6db753
#
_cell.length_a   1.000
_cell.length_b   1.000
_cell.length_c   1.000
_cell.angle_alpha   90.00
_cell.angle_beta   90.00
_cell.angle_gamma   90.00
#
_symmetry.space_group_name_H-M   'P 1'
#
loop_
_entity.id
_entity.type
_entity.pdbx_description
1 polymer ?
#
loop_
_entity_poly.entity_id
_entity_poly.type
_entity_poly.pdbx_seq_one_letter_code
_entity_poly.pdbx_strand_id
1 'polypeptide(L)'
;MSLLVGQVNFFQDKPIDLPRVRGICNRYTYGYGKLVYRFQIFFYLCPKNRKKPMKYYVIAGEASGDLHASNLIKGLRKFDSGAEVRGWGGDLMRESGCEIVRHYKDTAIMGFLTVLKNLDKIKANIEACHQDILAWRPDVVILVDYGGFNLRVAKFIKEAGIPVFYYISPKIWAWNTGRVKKIKRLVDRMFVIFPFEVDFYARYDYPVQYAGNPLVDAIHDRPFKDETFNEFVRVNGLSGKPIIALVAGSRSQELKHVLPKMLTMVKHFPGHEFVIAGAPSMSDADYAPYLQDVKVKIIYGQTYRLVRQARAALVTSGTATLETAILRTPQVVCYSGEGGALSYFLFKTFVKVKYISLVNLIAGREVVTELLMQKLNEKNLLRELSLIISEGEKRDQMLAGYDEVNEKLGDAGASERFARMMIDELSRFRG
;
A
#
# COMPACT_ATOMS: atom_id res chain seq x y z
N MET A 1 13.44 53.68 -14.67
CA MET A 1 12.39 52.89 -14.03
C MET A 1 13.03 52.01 -12.97
N SER A 2 13.61 52.70 -12.01
CA SER A 2 14.26 52.13 -10.84
C SER A 2 13.85 53.02 -9.67
N LEU A 3 13.06 52.49 -8.76
CA LEU A 3 12.77 53.04 -7.42
C LEU A 3 11.52 52.32 -6.87
N LEU A 4 11.78 51.47 -5.92
CA LEU A 4 10.88 50.94 -4.90
C LEU A 4 11.16 49.47 -4.53
N VAL A 5 12.47 49.21 -4.27
CA VAL A 5 12.86 48.02 -3.49
C VAL A 5 13.61 48.52 -2.26
N GLY A 6 12.92 49.11 -1.38
CA GLY A 6 13.53 49.65 -0.17
C GLY A 6 12.49 50.16 0.79
N GLN A 7 11.75 49.26 1.43
CA GLN A 7 11.03 49.54 2.71
C GLN A 7 10.12 48.38 3.11
N VAL A 8 10.69 47.21 3.37
CA VAL A 8 10.00 46.11 4.07
C VAL A 8 10.87 45.60 5.24
N ASN A 9 11.64 46.46 5.88
CA ASN A 9 12.36 46.12 7.10
C ASN A 9 11.85 46.93 8.31
N PHE A 10 10.54 46.91 8.54
CA PHE A 10 9.97 47.55 9.73
C PHE A 10 8.91 46.64 10.38
N PHE A 11 9.22 45.43 10.74
CA PHE A 11 8.42 44.66 11.72
C PHE A 11 9.19 43.41 12.15
N GLN A 12 10.32 43.65 12.81
CA GLN A 12 10.85 42.67 13.76
C GLN A 12 10.75 43.32 15.17
N ASP A 13 10.17 42.57 16.11
CA ASP A 13 10.20 42.80 17.55
C ASP A 13 9.22 43.78 18.22
N LYS A 14 7.92 43.76 17.87
CA LYS A 14 6.90 44.18 18.88
C LYS A 14 5.54 43.51 18.60
N PRO A 15 4.79 43.08 19.63
CA PRO A 15 3.43 42.58 19.47
C PRO A 15 2.50 43.67 18.96
N ILE A 16 1.75 43.41 17.90
CA ILE A 16 0.83 44.37 17.27
C ILE A 16 -0.46 44.45 18.11
N ASP A 17 -0.76 45.63 18.63
CA ASP A 17 -1.98 45.89 19.35
C ASP A 17 -3.20 45.90 18.40
N LEU A 18 -4.10 44.94 18.58
CA LEU A 18 -5.27 44.68 17.74
C LEU A 18 -6.27 45.86 17.60
N PRO A 19 -6.47 46.77 18.57
CA PRO A 19 -7.33 47.94 18.42
C PRO A 19 -6.86 48.97 17.40
N ARG A 20 -5.54 49.12 17.22
CA ARG A 20 -4.98 50.09 16.25
C ARG A 20 -5.18 49.70 14.79
N VAL A 21 -5.28 48.41 14.51
CA VAL A 21 -5.45 47.91 13.11
C VAL A 21 -6.88 48.12 12.59
N ARG A 22 -7.91 48.14 13.49
CA ARG A 22 -9.30 48.45 13.10
C ARG A 22 -9.50 49.93 12.66
N GLY A 23 -8.71 50.84 13.21
CA GLY A 23 -8.78 52.28 12.86
C GLY A 23 -8.22 52.60 11.48
N ILE A 24 -7.26 51.82 10.99
CA ILE A 24 -6.62 52.03 9.68
C ILE A 24 -7.51 51.53 8.51
N CYS A 25 -8.34 50.49 8.76
CA CYS A 25 -9.23 49.93 7.74
C CYS A 25 -10.39 50.88 7.32
N ASN A 26 -10.79 51.82 8.17
CA ASN A 26 -11.95 52.69 7.89
C ASN A 26 -11.60 54.03 7.20
N ARG A 27 -10.33 54.37 6.96
CA ARG A 27 -9.94 55.70 6.45
C ARG A 27 -9.54 55.75 4.94
N TYR A 28 -9.57 54.65 4.21
CA TYR A 28 -9.16 54.64 2.81
C TYR A 28 -10.19 53.95 1.90
N THR A 29 -11.24 54.70 1.57
CA THR A 29 -12.12 54.41 0.46
C THR A 29 -11.88 55.45 -0.61
N TYR A 30 -11.21 55.10 -1.73
CA TYR A 30 -11.49 55.63 -3.08
C TYR A 30 -10.43 55.11 -4.09
N GLY A 31 -10.91 54.48 -5.19
CA GLY A 31 -10.16 54.20 -6.41
C GLY A 31 -9.93 52.72 -6.75
N TYR A 32 -10.37 52.33 -7.93
CA TYR A 32 -10.35 50.92 -8.43
C TYR A 32 -8.98 50.22 -8.43
N GLY A 33 -7.88 50.97 -8.49
CA GLY A 33 -6.54 50.39 -8.46
C GLY A 33 -6.02 49.97 -7.08
N LYS A 34 -6.64 50.38 -6.00
CA LYS A 34 -6.25 50.04 -4.60
C LYS A 34 -7.00 48.85 -4.01
N LEU A 35 -8.04 48.39 -4.71
CA LEU A 35 -8.87 47.24 -4.23
C LEU A 35 -8.13 45.90 -4.30
N VAL A 36 -7.31 45.71 -5.34
CA VAL A 36 -6.55 44.46 -5.53
C VAL A 36 -5.46 44.29 -4.46
N TYR A 37 -4.73 45.39 -4.15
CA TYR A 37 -3.72 45.36 -3.07
C TYR A 37 -4.35 45.15 -1.69
N ARG A 38 -5.55 45.66 -1.46
CA ARG A 38 -6.30 45.50 -0.20
C ARG A 38 -6.80 44.07 -0.01
N PHE A 39 -7.20 43.38 -1.08
CA PHE A 39 -7.56 41.95 -1.04
C PHE A 39 -6.34 41.05 -0.76
N GLN A 40 -5.18 41.33 -1.34
CA GLN A 40 -3.96 40.57 -1.06
C GLN A 40 -3.46 40.77 0.37
N ILE A 41 -3.47 41.98 0.92
CA ILE A 41 -3.07 42.26 2.31
C ILE A 41 -4.10 41.68 3.30
N PHE A 42 -5.41 41.70 2.99
CA PHE A 42 -6.43 41.08 3.83
C PHE A 42 -6.30 39.56 3.86
N PHE A 43 -5.90 38.92 2.75
CA PHE A 43 -5.58 37.51 2.72
C PHE A 43 -4.31 37.14 3.50
N TYR A 44 -3.33 38.06 3.59
CA TYR A 44 -2.10 37.83 4.36
C TYR A 44 -2.25 38.16 5.87
N LEU A 45 -3.13 39.09 6.24
CA LEU A 45 -3.32 39.52 7.62
C LEU A 45 -4.56 38.94 8.31
N CYS A 46 -5.49 38.37 7.55
CA CYS A 46 -6.54 37.56 8.15
C CYS A 46 -5.87 36.26 8.64
N PRO A 47 -5.83 35.95 9.93
CA PRO A 47 -5.44 34.63 10.34
C PRO A 47 -6.43 33.70 9.66
N LYS A 48 -5.98 32.95 8.63
CA LYS A 48 -6.71 31.77 8.16
C LYS A 48 -7.16 31.12 9.45
N ASN A 49 -8.47 30.96 9.66
CA ASN A 49 -9.02 30.16 10.75
C ASN A 49 -8.13 28.93 10.85
N ARG A 50 -7.11 28.97 11.72
CA ARG A 50 -6.24 27.81 11.95
C ARG A 50 -7.17 26.81 12.59
N LYS A 51 -7.78 25.96 11.79
CA LYS A 51 -8.47 24.78 12.31
C LYS A 51 -7.51 24.18 13.31
N LYS A 52 -7.99 23.91 14.52
CA LYS A 52 -7.19 23.25 15.55
C LYS A 52 -6.51 22.04 14.90
N PRO A 53 -5.19 21.86 15.05
CA PRO A 53 -4.49 20.70 14.50
C PRO A 53 -5.24 19.42 14.83
N MET A 54 -5.40 18.54 13.87
CA MET A 54 -6.09 17.27 14.08
C MET A 54 -5.11 16.24 14.64
N LYS A 55 -5.60 15.41 15.53
CA LYS A 55 -4.88 14.27 16.11
C LYS A 55 -5.29 12.98 15.43
N TYR A 56 -4.37 12.37 14.69
CA TYR A 56 -4.58 11.13 13.96
C TYR A 56 -3.86 9.98 14.66
N TYR A 57 -4.58 8.96 15.08
CA TYR A 57 -3.97 7.73 15.60
C TYR A 57 -3.98 6.67 14.51
N VAL A 58 -2.80 6.21 14.06
CA VAL A 58 -2.66 5.29 12.91
C VAL A 58 -2.16 3.93 13.36
N ILE A 59 -2.82 2.84 12.94
CA ILE A 59 -2.44 1.48 13.30
C ILE A 59 -2.15 0.67 12.04
N ALA A 60 -0.87 0.33 11.83
CA ALA A 60 -0.38 -0.56 10.78
C ALA A 60 0.42 -1.70 11.41
N GLY A 61 0.06 -2.94 11.11
CA GLY A 61 0.62 -4.14 11.77
C GLY A 61 1.62 -4.93 10.94
N GLU A 62 1.95 -4.49 9.73
CA GLU A 62 2.84 -5.19 8.79
C GLU A 62 3.64 -4.17 7.96
N ALA A 63 4.74 -4.62 7.33
CA ALA A 63 5.61 -3.76 6.52
C ALA A 63 4.88 -3.07 5.35
N SER A 64 3.95 -3.77 4.69
CA SER A 64 3.11 -3.18 3.64
C SER A 64 2.17 -2.11 4.18
N GLY A 65 1.60 -2.35 5.36
CA GLY A 65 0.78 -1.38 6.06
C GLY A 65 1.58 -0.13 6.45
N ASP A 66 2.81 -0.29 6.95
CA ASP A 66 3.73 0.79 7.29
C ASP A 66 4.04 1.69 6.06
N LEU A 67 4.33 1.07 4.91
CA LEU A 67 4.56 1.78 3.65
C LEU A 67 3.34 2.61 3.23
N HIS A 68 2.15 2.01 3.20
CA HIS A 68 0.95 2.71 2.76
C HIS A 68 0.51 3.78 3.78
N ALA A 69 0.64 3.50 5.07
CA ALA A 69 0.37 4.46 6.13
C ALA A 69 1.35 5.65 6.08
N SER A 70 2.63 5.41 5.80
CA SER A 70 3.61 6.49 5.68
C SER A 70 3.26 7.48 4.56
N ASN A 71 2.84 6.98 3.40
CA ASN A 71 2.41 7.81 2.29
C ASN A 71 1.10 8.56 2.60
N LEU A 72 0.16 7.92 3.30
CA LEU A 72 -1.05 8.58 3.79
C LEU A 72 -0.70 9.71 4.77
N ILE A 73 0.22 9.49 5.72
CA ILE A 73 0.66 10.48 6.71
C ILE A 73 1.31 11.69 6.01
N LYS A 74 2.14 11.48 5.00
CA LYS A 74 2.69 12.58 4.18
C LYS A 74 1.56 13.42 3.57
N GLY A 75 0.53 12.76 3.03
CA GLY A 75 -0.67 13.42 2.50
C GLY A 75 -1.45 14.19 3.57
N LEU A 76 -1.69 13.59 4.74
CA LEU A 76 -2.36 14.27 5.86
C LEU A 76 -1.62 15.54 6.27
N ARG A 77 -0.30 15.48 6.45
CA ARG A 77 0.54 16.64 6.82
C ARG A 77 0.63 17.71 5.73
N LYS A 78 0.45 17.33 4.46
CA LYS A 78 0.38 18.28 3.35
C LYS A 78 -0.86 19.17 3.42
N PHE A 79 -2.00 18.61 3.81
CA PHE A 79 -3.30 19.31 3.86
C PHE A 79 -3.65 19.83 5.25
N ASP A 80 -3.09 19.23 6.31
CA ASP A 80 -3.16 19.68 7.70
C ASP A 80 -1.73 19.83 8.24
N SER A 81 -1.14 21.02 8.03
CA SER A 81 0.27 21.30 8.40
C SER A 81 0.55 21.22 9.90
N GLY A 82 -0.50 21.23 10.74
CA GLY A 82 -0.41 21.06 12.17
C GLY A 82 -0.74 19.65 12.65
N ALA A 83 -0.98 18.69 11.75
CA ALA A 83 -1.37 17.32 12.09
C ALA A 83 -0.41 16.68 13.11
N GLU A 84 -0.96 16.25 14.23
CA GLU A 84 -0.28 15.40 15.20
C GLU A 84 -0.61 13.96 14.86
N VAL A 85 0.41 13.14 14.58
CA VAL A 85 0.23 11.74 14.19
C VAL A 85 0.98 10.84 15.16
N ARG A 86 0.27 9.90 15.77
CA ARG A 86 0.78 8.92 16.72
C ARG A 86 0.21 7.55 16.39
N GLY A 87 0.91 6.46 16.73
CA GLY A 87 0.32 5.14 16.53
C GLY A 87 1.30 3.99 16.54
N TRP A 88 0.84 2.88 15.98
CA TRP A 88 1.59 1.63 15.84
C TRP A 88 1.97 1.43 14.38
N GLY A 89 3.25 1.22 14.11
CA GLY A 89 3.74 1.11 12.74
C GLY A 89 5.22 0.77 12.71
N GLY A 90 5.94 1.27 11.73
CA GLY A 90 7.35 1.03 11.54
C GLY A 90 8.16 2.28 11.24
N ASP A 91 9.34 2.03 10.65
CA ASP A 91 10.31 3.08 10.39
C ASP A 91 9.83 4.08 9.34
N LEU A 92 9.08 3.64 8.31
CA LEU A 92 8.56 4.53 7.28
C LEU A 92 7.50 5.50 7.81
N MET A 93 6.61 5.05 8.70
CA MET A 93 5.68 5.93 9.40
C MET A 93 6.42 6.93 10.29
N ARG A 94 7.47 6.49 11.02
CA ARG A 94 8.31 7.37 11.85
C ARG A 94 8.97 8.46 11.01
N GLU A 95 9.58 8.11 9.89
CA GLU A 95 10.21 9.04 8.94
C GLU A 95 9.20 10.04 8.35
N SER A 96 7.94 9.65 8.24
CA SER A 96 6.84 10.52 7.80
C SER A 96 6.30 11.45 8.89
N GLY A 97 6.89 11.40 10.10
CA GLY A 97 6.55 12.25 11.24
C GLY A 97 5.48 11.69 12.17
N CYS A 98 5.28 10.36 12.19
CA CYS A 98 4.46 9.68 13.17
C CYS A 98 5.26 9.36 14.44
N GLU A 99 4.70 9.67 15.60
CA GLU A 99 5.21 9.18 16.88
C GLU A 99 4.87 7.69 17.01
N ILE A 100 5.87 6.81 16.89
CA ILE A 100 5.68 5.36 16.97
C ILE A 100 5.71 4.91 18.43
N VAL A 101 4.55 4.50 18.93
CA VAL A 101 4.36 3.94 20.29
C VAL A 101 4.86 2.50 20.36
N ARG A 102 4.58 1.71 19.30
CA ARG A 102 5.01 0.33 19.22
C ARG A 102 5.34 -0.05 17.78
N HIS A 103 6.49 -0.70 17.59
CA HIS A 103 6.92 -1.14 16.28
C HIS A 103 6.21 -2.45 15.89
N TYR A 104 5.78 -2.57 14.61
CA TYR A 104 5.05 -3.76 14.15
C TYR A 104 5.87 -5.05 14.29
N LYS A 105 7.20 -5.01 14.20
CA LYS A 105 8.09 -6.16 14.40
C LYS A 105 7.95 -6.76 15.81
N ASP A 106 7.65 -5.95 16.82
CA ASP A 106 7.49 -6.39 18.21
C ASP A 106 6.12 -7.04 18.46
N THR A 107 5.15 -6.78 17.58
CA THR A 107 3.77 -7.21 17.70
C THR A 107 3.37 -8.29 16.70
N ALA A 108 4.21 -8.55 15.69
CA ALA A 108 3.94 -9.51 14.63
C ALA A 108 3.80 -10.93 15.18
N ILE A 109 2.57 -11.44 15.23
CA ILE A 109 2.25 -12.83 15.55
C ILE A 109 1.56 -13.42 14.35
N MET A 110 2.31 -14.14 13.50
CA MET A 110 1.81 -14.74 12.27
C MET A 110 1.68 -16.26 12.39
N GLY A 111 0.64 -16.81 11.76
CA GLY A 111 0.35 -18.25 11.73
C GLY A 111 -0.63 -18.69 12.80
N PHE A 112 -1.55 -19.59 12.39
CA PHE A 112 -2.67 -20.04 13.24
C PHE A 112 -2.22 -20.65 14.58
N LEU A 113 -1.23 -21.52 14.55
CA LEU A 113 -0.69 -22.16 15.76
C LEU A 113 0.05 -21.16 16.66
N THR A 114 0.75 -20.21 16.07
CA THR A 114 1.47 -19.14 16.80
C THR A 114 0.48 -18.18 17.46
N VAL A 115 -0.63 -17.87 16.80
CA VAL A 115 -1.72 -17.05 17.37
C VAL A 115 -2.34 -17.74 18.59
N LEU A 116 -2.61 -19.05 18.51
CA LEU A 116 -3.16 -19.81 19.64
C LEU A 116 -2.23 -19.83 20.87
N LYS A 117 -0.91 -19.96 20.64
CA LYS A 117 0.10 -19.97 21.71
C LYS A 117 0.35 -18.58 22.33
N ASN A 118 -0.06 -17.50 21.66
CA ASN A 118 0.22 -16.12 22.08
C ASN A 118 -1.05 -15.30 22.36
N LEU A 119 -2.16 -15.93 22.73
CA LEU A 119 -3.42 -15.22 22.98
C LEU A 119 -3.31 -14.16 24.06
N ASP A 120 -2.54 -14.42 25.13
CA ASP A 120 -2.34 -13.45 26.21
C ASP A 120 -1.51 -12.24 25.76
N LYS A 121 -0.48 -12.46 24.94
CA LYS A 121 0.29 -11.37 24.35
C LYS A 121 -0.59 -10.51 23.39
N ILE A 122 -1.48 -11.15 22.64
CA ILE A 122 -2.44 -10.44 21.78
C ILE A 122 -3.40 -9.60 22.61
N LYS A 123 -3.95 -10.14 23.71
CA LYS A 123 -4.83 -9.42 24.64
C LYS A 123 -4.09 -8.23 25.27
N ALA A 124 -2.87 -8.45 25.77
CA ALA A 124 -2.05 -7.39 26.34
C ALA A 124 -1.73 -6.27 25.33
N ASN A 125 -1.47 -6.63 24.08
CA ASN A 125 -1.26 -5.65 23.01
C ASN A 125 -2.53 -4.84 22.71
N ILE A 126 -3.70 -5.48 22.68
CA ILE A 126 -4.99 -4.80 22.49
C ILE A 126 -5.24 -3.81 23.64
N GLU A 127 -5.02 -4.24 24.88
CA GLU A 127 -5.21 -3.40 26.05
C GLU A 127 -4.23 -2.22 26.06
N ALA A 128 -2.94 -2.44 25.79
CA ALA A 128 -1.94 -1.38 25.69
C ALA A 128 -2.31 -0.34 24.61
N CYS A 129 -2.80 -0.80 23.45
CA CYS A 129 -3.26 0.07 22.39
C CYS A 129 -4.48 0.90 22.81
N HIS A 130 -5.43 0.26 23.52
CA HIS A 130 -6.62 0.92 24.04
C HIS A 130 -6.27 2.02 25.04
N GLN A 131 -5.41 1.72 26.02
CA GLN A 131 -4.99 2.68 27.04
C GLN A 131 -4.27 3.89 26.43
N ASP A 132 -3.39 3.65 25.45
CA ASP A 132 -2.68 4.74 24.76
C ASP A 132 -3.63 5.65 23.95
N ILE A 133 -4.60 5.05 23.23
CA ILE A 133 -5.61 5.83 22.49
C ILE A 133 -6.45 6.69 23.44
N LEU A 134 -6.91 6.13 24.57
CA LEU A 134 -7.72 6.87 25.54
C LEU A 134 -6.93 8.00 26.22
N ALA A 135 -5.65 7.77 26.54
CA ALA A 135 -4.78 8.77 27.14
C ALA A 135 -4.48 9.92 26.18
N TRP A 136 -4.19 9.60 24.90
CA TRP A 136 -3.82 10.60 23.90
C TRP A 136 -5.02 11.36 23.30
N ARG A 137 -6.21 10.76 23.31
CA ARG A 137 -7.48 11.33 22.82
C ARG A 137 -7.38 11.85 21.39
N PRO A 138 -7.25 10.96 20.39
CA PRO A 138 -7.22 11.34 18.99
C PRO A 138 -8.59 11.86 18.51
N ASP A 139 -8.58 12.63 17.43
CA ASP A 139 -9.79 13.06 16.73
C ASP A 139 -10.35 11.97 15.82
N VAL A 140 -9.50 11.04 15.41
CA VAL A 140 -9.84 9.86 14.60
C VAL A 140 -8.79 8.77 14.79
N VAL A 141 -9.22 7.52 14.72
CA VAL A 141 -8.31 6.37 14.57
C VAL A 141 -8.39 5.82 13.16
N ILE A 142 -7.25 5.72 12.49
CA ILE A 142 -7.10 5.18 11.14
C ILE A 142 -6.49 3.78 11.25
N LEU A 143 -7.27 2.76 10.92
CA LEU A 143 -6.87 1.37 10.90
C LEU A 143 -6.40 0.99 9.50
N VAL A 144 -5.15 0.52 9.36
CA VAL A 144 -4.57 0.19 8.05
C VAL A 144 -4.41 -1.32 7.93
N ASP A 145 -5.14 -1.95 6.97
CA ASP A 145 -5.14 -3.41 6.76
C ASP A 145 -5.26 -4.21 8.08
N TYR A 146 -4.45 -5.24 8.30
CA TYR A 146 -4.27 -5.99 9.57
C TYR A 146 -5.59 -6.38 10.28
N GLY A 147 -6.54 -6.94 9.50
CA GLY A 147 -7.95 -7.12 9.89
C GLY A 147 -8.19 -7.93 11.18
N GLY A 148 -7.28 -8.84 11.55
CA GLY A 148 -7.41 -9.66 12.75
C GLY A 148 -7.30 -8.85 14.04
N PHE A 149 -6.36 -7.94 14.13
CA PHE A 149 -6.11 -7.06 15.28
C PHE A 149 -7.02 -5.82 15.21
N ASN A 150 -7.00 -5.13 14.08
CA ASN A 150 -7.69 -3.86 13.89
C ASN A 150 -9.20 -3.93 14.17
N LEU A 151 -9.90 -4.99 13.75
CA LEU A 151 -11.33 -5.16 14.05
C LEU A 151 -11.63 -5.49 15.54
N ARG A 152 -10.62 -5.90 16.32
CA ARG A 152 -10.78 -6.05 17.79
C ARG A 152 -10.62 -4.71 18.48
N VAL A 153 -9.58 -3.95 18.10
CA VAL A 153 -9.33 -2.61 18.62
C VAL A 153 -10.47 -1.64 18.25
N ALA A 154 -11.01 -1.73 17.02
CA ALA A 154 -12.15 -0.91 16.55
C ALA A 154 -13.35 -0.95 17.49
N LYS A 155 -13.59 -2.06 18.20
CA LYS A 155 -14.70 -2.17 19.15
C LYS A 155 -14.54 -1.16 20.30
N PHE A 156 -13.39 -1.13 20.92
CA PHE A 156 -13.12 -0.22 22.06
C PHE A 156 -13.11 1.25 21.63
N ILE A 157 -12.54 1.53 20.44
CA ILE A 157 -12.51 2.89 19.90
C ILE A 157 -13.94 3.41 19.69
N LYS A 158 -14.82 2.55 19.13
CA LYS A 158 -16.22 2.89 18.89
C LYS A 158 -16.99 3.11 20.21
N GLU A 159 -16.74 2.28 21.21
CA GLU A 159 -17.32 2.42 22.55
C GLU A 159 -16.86 3.71 23.26
N ALA A 160 -15.64 4.18 22.97
CA ALA A 160 -15.11 5.45 23.45
C ALA A 160 -15.64 6.68 22.67
N GLY A 161 -16.49 6.49 21.65
CA GLY A 161 -17.05 7.57 20.85
C GLY A 161 -16.07 8.23 19.88
N ILE A 162 -14.92 7.59 19.60
CA ILE A 162 -13.91 8.10 18.69
C ILE A 162 -14.23 7.60 17.27
N PRO A 163 -14.20 8.44 16.23
CA PRO A 163 -14.39 8.02 14.84
C PRO A 163 -13.37 6.97 14.41
N VAL A 164 -13.84 5.91 13.75
CA VAL A 164 -13.02 4.82 13.21
C VAL A 164 -13.01 4.90 11.70
N PHE A 165 -11.87 5.21 11.11
CA PHE A 165 -11.62 5.13 9.69
C PHE A 165 -10.81 3.88 9.37
N TYR A 166 -11.17 3.20 8.29
CA TYR A 166 -10.44 1.99 7.87
C TYR A 166 -9.87 2.21 6.47
N TYR A 167 -8.56 2.16 6.38
CA TYR A 167 -7.81 2.30 5.14
C TYR A 167 -7.22 0.94 4.75
N ILE A 168 -7.43 0.53 3.51
CA ILE A 168 -7.09 -0.79 2.97
C ILE A 168 -7.92 -1.89 3.65
N SER A 169 -9.08 -2.14 3.08
CA SER A 169 -10.03 -3.14 3.57
C SER A 169 -9.39 -4.51 3.82
N PRO A 170 -9.75 -5.19 4.92
CA PRO A 170 -9.41 -6.61 5.06
C PRO A 170 -9.98 -7.41 3.88
N LYS A 171 -9.22 -8.36 3.35
CA LYS A 171 -9.58 -9.19 2.17
C LYS A 171 -10.75 -10.16 2.45
N ILE A 172 -11.83 -9.64 3.05
CA ILE A 172 -13.01 -10.45 3.44
C ILE A 172 -13.81 -10.92 2.23
N TRP A 173 -13.72 -10.22 1.11
CA TRP A 173 -14.35 -10.58 -0.16
C TRP A 173 -13.84 -11.92 -0.69
N ALA A 174 -12.62 -12.32 -0.34
CA ALA A 174 -12.03 -13.57 -0.80
C ALA A 174 -12.59 -14.82 -0.07
N TRP A 175 -12.91 -14.74 1.23
CA TRP A 175 -13.21 -15.93 2.03
C TRP A 175 -14.17 -15.74 3.20
N ASN A 176 -14.39 -14.52 3.70
CA ASN A 176 -15.18 -14.29 4.93
C ASN A 176 -16.14 -13.11 4.82
N THR A 177 -17.07 -13.19 3.90
CA THR A 177 -18.06 -12.13 3.63
C THR A 177 -18.96 -11.83 4.84
N GLY A 178 -19.14 -12.77 5.78
CA GLY A 178 -19.90 -12.55 7.01
C GLY A 178 -19.33 -11.45 7.92
N ARG A 179 -18.04 -11.13 7.78
CA ARG A 179 -17.41 -10.03 8.52
C ARG A 179 -17.89 -8.63 8.11
N VAL A 180 -18.57 -8.47 6.96
CA VAL A 180 -19.15 -7.19 6.54
C VAL A 180 -20.07 -6.62 7.62
N LYS A 181 -20.93 -7.45 8.24
CA LYS A 181 -21.81 -7.01 9.32
C LYS A 181 -21.05 -6.40 10.51
N LYS A 182 -19.89 -7.00 10.86
CA LYS A 182 -19.03 -6.48 11.92
C LYS A 182 -18.37 -5.17 11.52
N ILE A 183 -17.86 -5.08 10.29
CA ILE A 183 -17.25 -3.86 9.75
C ILE A 183 -18.27 -2.73 9.74
N LYS A 184 -19.44 -2.95 9.19
CA LYS A 184 -20.53 -1.95 9.11
C LYS A 184 -20.91 -1.37 10.49
N ARG A 185 -20.78 -2.16 11.55
CA ARG A 185 -21.06 -1.71 12.92
C ARG A 185 -19.92 -0.92 13.56
N LEU A 186 -18.66 -1.26 13.23
CA LEU A 186 -17.47 -0.78 13.94
C LEU A 186 -16.70 0.31 13.20
N VAL A 187 -16.90 0.45 11.90
CA VAL A 187 -16.13 1.37 11.03
C VAL A 187 -17.06 2.44 10.50
N ASP A 188 -16.72 3.69 10.76
CA ASP A 188 -17.51 4.84 10.33
C ASP A 188 -17.27 5.19 8.85
N ARG A 189 -16.02 5.06 8.39
CA ARG A 189 -15.63 5.28 6.99
C ARG A 189 -14.63 4.25 6.54
N MET A 190 -14.90 3.64 5.38
CA MET A 190 -14.03 2.65 4.75
C MET A 190 -13.45 3.23 3.47
N PHE A 191 -12.12 3.19 3.36
CA PHE A 191 -11.34 3.62 2.20
C PHE A 191 -10.71 2.38 1.57
N VAL A 192 -11.25 1.96 0.43
CA VAL A 192 -10.83 0.77 -0.30
C VAL A 192 -9.82 1.10 -1.38
N ILE A 193 -8.96 0.14 -1.74
CA ILE A 193 -7.88 0.34 -2.70
C ILE A 193 -8.05 -0.43 -4.00
N PHE A 194 -9.08 -1.28 -4.09
CA PHE A 194 -9.41 -1.98 -5.33
C PHE A 194 -10.80 -1.57 -5.83
N PRO A 195 -10.96 -1.30 -7.13
CA PRO A 195 -12.24 -0.84 -7.69
C PRO A 195 -13.38 -1.85 -7.46
N PHE A 196 -13.12 -3.16 -7.55
CA PHE A 196 -14.12 -4.20 -7.31
C PHE A 196 -14.63 -4.27 -5.85
N GLU A 197 -13.94 -3.67 -4.90
CA GLU A 197 -14.37 -3.60 -3.51
C GLU A 197 -15.57 -2.65 -3.36
N VAL A 198 -15.68 -1.64 -4.21
CA VAL A 198 -16.84 -0.73 -4.22
C VAL A 198 -18.12 -1.52 -4.48
N ASP A 199 -18.13 -2.31 -5.57
CA ASP A 199 -19.27 -3.16 -5.92
C ASP A 199 -19.51 -4.26 -4.88
N PHE A 200 -18.42 -4.80 -4.30
CA PHE A 200 -18.54 -5.79 -3.24
C PHE A 200 -19.28 -5.23 -2.03
N TYR A 201 -18.89 -4.07 -1.51
CA TYR A 201 -19.51 -3.47 -0.33
C TYR A 201 -20.91 -2.91 -0.62
N ALA A 202 -21.17 -2.43 -1.84
CA ALA A 202 -22.49 -1.95 -2.27
C ALA A 202 -23.57 -3.04 -2.13
N ARG A 203 -23.23 -4.32 -2.37
CA ARG A 203 -24.17 -5.46 -2.18
C ARG A 203 -24.64 -5.66 -0.73
N TYR A 204 -23.99 -4.99 0.21
CA TYR A 204 -24.31 -5.05 1.64
C TYR A 204 -24.83 -3.69 2.16
N ASP A 205 -25.22 -2.78 1.28
CA ASP A 205 -25.65 -1.40 1.63
C ASP A 205 -24.62 -0.70 2.54
N TYR A 206 -23.35 -0.83 2.21
CA TYR A 206 -22.24 -0.20 2.94
C TYR A 206 -21.41 0.65 1.97
N PRO A 207 -21.60 1.98 1.97
CA PRO A 207 -20.85 2.86 1.08
C PRO A 207 -19.38 2.91 1.51
N VAL A 208 -18.49 2.76 0.55
CA VAL A 208 -17.04 2.85 0.72
C VAL A 208 -16.47 3.89 -0.24
N GLN A 209 -15.28 4.39 0.07
CA GLN A 209 -14.63 5.42 -0.75
C GLN A 209 -13.42 4.82 -1.46
N TYR A 210 -13.30 5.11 -2.76
CA TYR A 210 -12.19 4.72 -3.61
C TYR A 210 -11.56 5.96 -4.25
N ALA A 211 -10.24 6.08 -4.18
CA ALA A 211 -9.50 7.22 -4.74
C ALA A 211 -8.24 6.79 -5.53
N GLY A 212 -8.22 5.55 -5.98
CA GLY A 212 -7.07 4.94 -6.64
C GLY A 212 -6.36 3.92 -5.75
N ASN A 213 -5.21 3.43 -6.21
CA ASN A 213 -4.45 2.42 -5.47
C ASN A 213 -3.09 2.97 -5.02
N PRO A 214 -2.77 2.96 -3.70
CA PRO A 214 -1.51 3.49 -3.17
C PRO A 214 -0.27 2.70 -3.63
N LEU A 215 -0.45 1.51 -4.19
CA LEU A 215 0.65 0.77 -4.81
C LEU A 215 1.18 1.47 -6.07
N VAL A 216 0.30 2.16 -6.79
CA VAL A 216 0.70 2.99 -7.95
C VAL A 216 1.62 4.11 -7.49
N ASP A 217 1.34 4.75 -6.34
CA ASP A 217 2.21 5.77 -5.74
C ASP A 217 3.60 5.18 -5.43
N ALA A 218 3.63 4.05 -4.72
CA ALA A 218 4.87 3.39 -4.31
C ALA A 218 5.75 2.99 -5.50
N ILE A 219 5.13 2.56 -6.62
CA ILE A 219 5.86 2.19 -7.83
C ILE A 219 6.27 3.43 -8.64
N HIS A 220 5.43 4.47 -8.69
CA HIS A 220 5.74 5.73 -9.37
C HIS A 220 6.92 6.46 -8.71
N ASP A 221 6.93 6.52 -7.37
CA ASP A 221 7.93 7.25 -6.60
C ASP A 221 9.18 6.40 -6.26
N ARG A 222 9.26 5.18 -6.80
CA ARG A 222 10.38 4.28 -6.53
C ARG A 222 11.72 4.89 -6.98
N PRO A 223 12.80 4.64 -6.25
CA PRO A 223 14.14 4.98 -6.71
C PRO A 223 14.52 4.18 -7.97
N PHE A 224 15.43 4.74 -8.76
CA PHE A 224 15.96 4.10 -9.98
C PHE A 224 14.89 3.75 -11.05
N LYS A 225 13.81 4.54 -11.14
CA LYS A 225 12.73 4.31 -12.12
C LYS A 225 13.19 4.42 -13.59
N ASP A 226 14.20 5.24 -13.82
CA ASP A 226 14.78 5.51 -15.14
C ASP A 226 16.05 4.68 -15.43
N GLU A 227 16.37 3.71 -14.55
CA GLU A 227 17.52 2.81 -14.69
C GLU A 227 17.39 1.94 -15.94
N THR A 228 18.45 1.87 -16.73
CA THR A 228 18.54 1.00 -17.90
C THR A 228 18.86 -0.44 -17.51
N PHE A 229 18.55 -1.38 -18.40
CA PHE A 229 18.90 -2.80 -18.25
C PHE A 229 20.41 -2.99 -18.01
N ASN A 230 21.25 -2.30 -18.80
CA ASN A 230 22.70 -2.44 -18.68
C ASN A 230 23.25 -1.92 -17.34
N GLU A 231 22.70 -0.85 -16.81
CA GLU A 231 23.03 -0.32 -15.48
C GLU A 231 22.64 -1.32 -14.39
N PHE A 232 21.43 -1.87 -14.45
CA PHE A 232 20.98 -2.87 -13.51
C PHE A 232 21.86 -4.13 -13.53
N VAL A 233 22.16 -4.64 -14.74
CA VAL A 233 23.06 -5.80 -14.93
C VAL A 233 24.45 -5.54 -14.34
N ARG A 234 25.04 -4.40 -14.64
CA ARG A 234 26.37 -4.01 -14.16
C ARG A 234 26.44 -3.92 -12.64
N VAL A 235 25.48 -3.20 -12.04
CA VAL A 235 25.44 -2.97 -10.58
C VAL A 235 25.25 -4.30 -9.83
N ASN A 236 24.46 -5.20 -10.39
CA ASN A 236 24.17 -6.49 -9.78
C ASN A 236 25.11 -7.62 -10.23
N GLY A 237 26.11 -7.37 -11.08
CA GLY A 237 27.05 -8.38 -11.58
C GLY A 237 26.33 -9.55 -12.26
N LEU A 238 25.36 -9.26 -13.13
CA LEU A 238 24.63 -10.24 -13.93
C LEU A 238 25.31 -10.46 -15.27
N SER A 239 24.92 -11.54 -15.98
CA SER A 239 25.56 -11.95 -17.22
C SER A 239 25.23 -11.10 -18.45
N GLY A 240 24.18 -10.27 -18.38
CA GLY A 240 23.65 -9.51 -19.50
C GLY A 240 22.66 -10.30 -20.38
N LYS A 241 22.39 -11.57 -20.07
CA LYS A 241 21.29 -12.31 -20.69
C LYS A 241 19.93 -11.73 -20.29
N PRO A 242 18.88 -11.88 -21.12
CA PRO A 242 17.54 -11.55 -20.70
C PRO A 242 17.15 -12.22 -19.39
N ILE A 243 16.57 -11.47 -18.47
CA ILE A 243 16.29 -11.93 -17.11
C ILE A 243 14.89 -12.55 -17.02
N ILE A 244 14.80 -13.68 -16.31
CA ILE A 244 13.53 -14.21 -15.79
C ILE A 244 13.52 -14.01 -14.28
N ALA A 245 12.63 -13.16 -13.79
CA ALA A 245 12.52 -12.88 -12.36
C ALA A 245 11.71 -13.97 -11.63
N LEU A 246 12.23 -14.44 -10.51
CA LEU A 246 11.53 -15.36 -9.61
C LEU A 246 11.08 -14.62 -8.36
N VAL A 247 9.79 -14.33 -8.26
CA VAL A 247 9.17 -13.68 -7.10
C VAL A 247 8.44 -14.76 -6.30
N ALA A 248 9.19 -15.54 -5.52
CA ALA A 248 8.74 -16.79 -4.91
C ALA A 248 7.92 -16.60 -3.61
N GLY A 249 7.65 -15.36 -3.21
CA GLY A 249 6.90 -15.02 -2.00
C GLY A 249 7.78 -14.56 -0.84
N SER A 250 7.13 -14.19 0.26
CA SER A 250 7.78 -13.61 1.45
C SER A 250 7.66 -14.50 2.71
N ARG A 251 7.12 -15.70 2.58
CA ARG A 251 6.90 -16.65 3.68
C ARG A 251 7.60 -17.98 3.40
N SER A 252 8.17 -18.59 4.41
CA SER A 252 8.89 -19.89 4.28
C SER A 252 8.03 -20.99 3.65
N GLN A 253 6.72 -21.00 3.92
CA GLN A 253 5.79 -21.96 3.30
C GLN A 253 5.61 -21.71 1.79
N GLU A 254 5.57 -20.45 1.37
CA GLU A 254 5.51 -20.10 -0.06
C GLU A 254 6.77 -20.57 -0.77
N LEU A 255 7.97 -20.24 -0.22
CA LEU A 255 9.23 -20.72 -0.74
C LEU A 255 9.26 -22.25 -0.88
N LYS A 256 8.91 -22.98 0.18
CA LYS A 256 8.94 -24.45 0.20
C LYS A 256 8.13 -25.09 -0.92
N HIS A 257 6.97 -24.52 -1.28
CA HIS A 257 6.05 -25.14 -2.21
C HIS A 257 6.11 -24.60 -3.63
N VAL A 258 6.63 -23.37 -3.81
CA VAL A 258 6.62 -22.67 -5.11
C VAL A 258 8.00 -22.59 -5.73
N LEU A 259 9.03 -22.20 -4.96
CA LEU A 259 10.39 -21.97 -5.48
C LEU A 259 10.99 -23.21 -6.19
N PRO A 260 10.91 -24.45 -5.63
CA PRO A 260 11.47 -25.62 -6.32
C PRO A 260 10.83 -25.85 -7.70
N LYS A 261 9.54 -25.55 -7.84
CA LYS A 261 8.84 -25.67 -9.12
C LYS A 261 9.25 -24.58 -10.12
N MET A 262 9.46 -23.35 -9.64
CA MET A 262 9.99 -22.27 -10.49
C MET A 262 11.42 -22.59 -10.99
N LEU A 263 12.25 -23.16 -10.14
CA LEU A 263 13.64 -23.51 -10.47
C LEU A 263 13.76 -24.61 -11.55
N THR A 264 12.72 -25.45 -11.73
CA THR A 264 12.74 -26.42 -12.84
C THR A 264 12.86 -25.77 -14.21
N MET A 265 12.49 -24.48 -14.32
CA MET A 265 12.58 -23.74 -15.58
C MET A 265 14.00 -23.37 -16.00
N VAL A 266 14.94 -23.32 -15.08
CA VAL A 266 16.34 -22.91 -15.37
C VAL A 266 16.95 -23.75 -16.48
N LYS A 267 16.76 -25.07 -16.45
CA LYS A 267 17.28 -25.99 -17.47
C LYS A 267 16.67 -25.84 -18.85
N HIS A 268 15.45 -25.30 -18.93
CA HIS A 268 14.69 -25.15 -20.19
C HIS A 268 15.00 -23.83 -20.92
N PHE A 269 15.57 -22.83 -20.23
CA PHE A 269 15.86 -21.52 -20.80
C PHE A 269 17.35 -21.12 -20.63
N PRO A 270 18.32 -21.86 -21.20
CA PRO A 270 19.75 -21.61 -21.03
C PRO A 270 20.22 -20.26 -21.61
N GLY A 271 19.43 -19.67 -22.50
CA GLY A 271 19.63 -18.32 -23.03
C GLY A 271 19.22 -17.19 -22.11
N HIS A 272 18.66 -17.48 -20.94
CA HIS A 272 18.18 -16.50 -19.98
C HIS A 272 18.91 -16.64 -18.64
N GLU A 273 18.93 -15.54 -17.87
CA GLU A 273 19.44 -15.55 -16.51
C GLU A 273 18.26 -15.50 -15.52
N PHE A 274 18.17 -16.51 -14.68
CA PHE A 274 17.16 -16.53 -13.63
C PHE A 274 17.67 -15.80 -12.39
N VAL A 275 16.85 -14.91 -11.83
CA VAL A 275 17.22 -14.10 -10.67
C VAL A 275 16.06 -14.11 -9.67
N ILE A 276 16.37 -14.48 -8.42
CA ILE A 276 15.40 -14.46 -7.32
C ILE A 276 15.30 -13.05 -6.74
N ALA A 277 14.09 -12.53 -6.64
CA ALA A 277 13.78 -11.37 -5.80
C ALA A 277 13.78 -11.82 -4.33
N GLY A 278 14.87 -11.56 -3.62
CA GLY A 278 15.02 -11.90 -2.20
C GLY A 278 14.03 -11.09 -1.35
N ALA A 279 13.20 -11.78 -0.58
CA ALA A 279 12.22 -11.14 0.29
C ALA A 279 12.92 -10.47 1.49
N PRO A 280 12.46 -9.28 1.94
CA PRO A 280 13.09 -8.57 3.07
C PRO A 280 13.08 -9.33 4.40
N SER A 281 12.17 -10.30 4.56
CA SER A 281 12.02 -11.14 5.75
C SER A 281 12.84 -12.43 5.70
N MET A 282 13.61 -12.66 4.62
CA MET A 282 14.38 -13.88 4.35
C MET A 282 15.85 -13.59 4.21
N SER A 283 16.67 -14.60 4.43
CA SER A 283 18.12 -14.60 4.29
C SER A 283 18.59 -15.65 3.29
N ASP A 284 19.86 -15.65 2.91
CA ASP A 284 20.45 -16.68 2.06
C ASP A 284 20.26 -18.09 2.63
N ALA A 285 20.26 -18.25 3.95
CA ALA A 285 20.01 -19.53 4.61
C ALA A 285 18.62 -20.10 4.33
N ASP A 286 17.61 -19.24 4.12
CA ASP A 286 16.25 -19.67 3.79
C ASP A 286 16.13 -20.18 2.35
N TYR A 287 16.97 -19.68 1.44
CA TYR A 287 17.02 -20.10 0.03
C TYR A 287 17.97 -21.26 -0.24
N ALA A 288 19.05 -21.38 0.54
CA ALA A 288 20.11 -22.36 0.34
C ALA A 288 19.64 -23.81 0.13
N PRO A 289 18.62 -24.32 0.86
CA PRO A 289 18.12 -25.69 0.65
C PRO A 289 17.60 -25.98 -0.76
N TYR A 290 17.18 -24.94 -1.49
CA TYR A 290 16.58 -25.06 -2.83
C TYR A 290 17.57 -24.81 -3.96
N LEU A 291 18.79 -24.31 -3.66
CA LEU A 291 19.78 -23.87 -4.65
C LEU A 291 20.98 -24.80 -4.78
N GLN A 292 20.95 -25.99 -4.14
CA GLN A 292 22.11 -26.94 -4.11
C GLN A 292 22.54 -27.34 -5.52
N ASP A 293 21.60 -27.56 -6.43
CA ASP A 293 21.88 -28.05 -7.80
C ASP A 293 21.68 -26.98 -8.88
N VAL A 294 21.36 -25.73 -8.51
CA VAL A 294 20.99 -24.68 -9.47
C VAL A 294 21.68 -23.37 -9.14
N LYS A 295 22.46 -22.84 -10.06
CA LYS A 295 23.10 -21.53 -9.91
C LYS A 295 22.14 -20.41 -10.29
N VAL A 296 21.51 -19.81 -9.30
CA VAL A 296 20.60 -18.67 -9.44
C VAL A 296 20.99 -17.60 -8.45
N LYS A 297 21.09 -16.35 -8.89
CA LYS A 297 21.43 -15.22 -8.04
C LYS A 297 20.22 -14.74 -7.26
N ILE A 298 20.44 -14.32 -6.02
CA ILE A 298 19.42 -13.66 -5.19
C ILE A 298 19.77 -12.17 -5.11
N ILE A 299 18.77 -11.30 -5.29
CA ILE A 299 18.91 -9.84 -5.15
C ILE A 299 17.91 -9.35 -4.13
N TYR A 300 18.40 -8.76 -3.04
CA TYR A 300 17.59 -8.22 -1.95
C TYR A 300 17.32 -6.72 -2.11
N GLY A 301 16.15 -6.27 -1.64
CA GLY A 301 15.79 -4.86 -1.59
C GLY A 301 15.56 -4.19 -2.94
N GLN A 302 15.54 -4.96 -4.05
CA GLN A 302 15.48 -4.44 -5.41
C GLN A 302 14.36 -5.08 -6.26
N THR A 303 13.31 -5.58 -5.65
CA THR A 303 12.24 -6.32 -6.35
C THR A 303 11.67 -5.54 -7.53
N TYR A 304 11.33 -4.26 -7.36
CA TYR A 304 10.78 -3.44 -8.44
C TYR A 304 11.77 -3.19 -9.57
N ARG A 305 13.06 -2.99 -9.24
CA ARG A 305 14.13 -2.85 -10.23
C ARG A 305 14.29 -4.15 -11.05
N LEU A 306 14.41 -5.29 -10.36
CA LEU A 306 14.55 -6.60 -10.98
C LEU A 306 13.36 -6.92 -11.89
N VAL A 307 12.15 -6.79 -11.37
CA VAL A 307 10.93 -7.08 -12.13
C VAL A 307 10.82 -6.16 -13.36
N ARG A 308 11.10 -4.87 -13.20
CA ARG A 308 11.06 -3.91 -14.33
C ARG A 308 12.03 -4.27 -15.45
N GLN A 309 13.20 -4.80 -15.12
CA GLN A 309 14.25 -5.19 -16.09
C GLN A 309 14.10 -6.63 -16.60
N ALA A 310 13.16 -7.39 -16.05
CA ALA A 310 12.95 -8.78 -16.46
C ALA A 310 12.15 -8.91 -17.76
N ARG A 311 12.54 -9.86 -18.57
CA ARG A 311 11.82 -10.24 -19.80
C ARG A 311 10.47 -10.90 -19.50
N ALA A 312 10.43 -11.70 -18.43
CA ALA A 312 9.24 -12.33 -17.87
C ALA A 312 9.45 -12.63 -16.38
N ALA A 313 8.38 -12.93 -15.66
CA ALA A 313 8.44 -13.28 -14.24
C ALA A 313 7.58 -14.49 -13.91
N LEU A 314 8.05 -15.31 -12.96
CA LEU A 314 7.25 -16.30 -12.25
C LEU A 314 6.93 -15.70 -10.87
N VAL A 315 5.65 -15.50 -10.57
CA VAL A 315 5.23 -14.68 -9.41
C VAL A 315 4.28 -15.46 -8.52
N THR A 316 4.59 -15.55 -7.24
CA THR A 316 3.67 -16.12 -6.24
C THR A 316 2.45 -15.20 -6.08
N SER A 317 1.26 -15.81 -5.98
CA SER A 317 0.01 -15.06 -5.81
C SER A 317 0.04 -14.16 -4.58
N GLY A 318 -0.30 -12.90 -4.77
CA GLY A 318 -0.32 -11.84 -3.75
C GLY A 318 -0.28 -10.47 -4.39
N THR A 319 0.09 -9.45 -3.64
CA THR A 319 0.31 -8.08 -4.14
C THR A 319 1.38 -8.03 -5.23
N ALA A 320 2.37 -8.92 -5.17
CA ALA A 320 3.44 -9.01 -6.16
C ALA A 320 2.93 -9.20 -7.59
N THR A 321 1.79 -9.86 -7.79
CA THR A 321 1.19 -10.00 -9.13
C THR A 321 0.75 -8.65 -9.70
N LEU A 322 0.19 -7.79 -8.86
CA LEU A 322 -0.22 -6.45 -9.27
C LEU A 322 0.98 -5.52 -9.47
N GLU A 323 1.97 -5.60 -8.59
CA GLU A 323 3.26 -4.89 -8.72
C GLU A 323 3.92 -5.20 -10.07
N THR A 324 3.96 -6.49 -10.43
CA THR A 324 4.52 -6.96 -11.70
C THR A 324 3.73 -6.43 -12.90
N ALA A 325 2.40 -6.36 -12.81
CA ALA A 325 1.56 -5.81 -13.87
C ALA A 325 1.75 -4.30 -14.04
N ILE A 326 1.81 -3.54 -12.93
CA ILE A 326 2.07 -2.08 -12.97
C ILE A 326 3.45 -1.80 -13.57
N LEU A 327 4.44 -2.63 -13.29
CA LEU A 327 5.78 -2.57 -13.88
C LEU A 327 5.83 -3.06 -15.33
N ARG A 328 4.70 -3.56 -15.90
CA ARG A 328 4.54 -4.04 -17.27
C ARG A 328 5.43 -5.24 -17.62
N THR A 329 5.69 -6.12 -16.65
CA THR A 329 6.46 -7.34 -16.89
C THR A 329 5.52 -8.54 -17.05
N PRO A 330 5.55 -9.26 -18.19
CA PRO A 330 4.73 -10.46 -18.40
C PRO A 330 5.01 -11.50 -17.32
N GLN A 331 3.95 -12.16 -16.82
CA GLN A 331 4.07 -13.06 -15.70
C GLN A 331 3.22 -14.31 -15.79
N VAL A 332 3.70 -15.39 -15.17
CA VAL A 332 2.88 -16.56 -14.82
C VAL A 332 2.69 -16.57 -13.31
N VAL A 333 1.44 -16.62 -12.87
CA VAL A 333 1.10 -16.64 -11.45
C VAL A 333 1.18 -18.05 -10.91
N CYS A 334 1.98 -18.25 -9.88
CA CYS A 334 2.27 -19.53 -9.24
C CYS A 334 1.65 -19.55 -7.83
N TYR A 335 0.88 -20.60 -7.52
CA TYR A 335 0.35 -20.78 -6.19
C TYR A 335 0.33 -22.26 -5.81
N SER A 336 0.92 -22.58 -4.67
CA SER A 336 0.91 -23.92 -4.07
C SER A 336 0.94 -23.82 -2.55
N GLY A 337 0.35 -24.80 -1.88
CA GLY A 337 0.30 -24.85 -0.43
C GLY A 337 0.23 -26.31 0.08
N GLU A 338 0.21 -26.46 1.39
CA GLU A 338 0.10 -27.78 2.05
C GLU A 338 -1.28 -28.41 1.80
N GLY A 339 -1.32 -29.75 1.69
CA GLY A 339 -2.56 -30.55 1.70
C GLY A 339 -3.03 -31.08 0.34
N GLY A 340 -2.26 -30.94 -0.75
CA GLY A 340 -2.52 -31.63 -2.03
C GLY A 340 -3.91 -31.36 -2.63
N ALA A 341 -4.54 -32.41 -3.23
CA ALA A 341 -5.83 -32.32 -3.92
C ALA A 341 -7.00 -31.95 -2.97
N LEU A 342 -6.96 -32.42 -1.74
CA LEU A 342 -7.99 -32.12 -0.72
C LEU A 342 -7.98 -30.64 -0.35
N SER A 343 -6.79 -30.07 -0.15
CA SER A 343 -6.63 -28.65 0.12
C SER A 343 -7.09 -27.79 -1.06
N TYR A 344 -6.86 -28.22 -2.28
CA TYR A 344 -7.37 -27.54 -3.48
C TYR A 344 -8.89 -27.56 -3.55
N PHE A 345 -9.52 -28.71 -3.26
CA PHE A 345 -10.97 -28.82 -3.23
C PHE A 345 -11.58 -27.92 -2.15
N LEU A 346 -11.03 -27.95 -0.94
CA LEU A 346 -11.44 -27.07 0.15
C LEU A 346 -11.23 -25.59 -0.23
N PHE A 347 -10.06 -25.24 -0.78
CA PHE A 347 -9.78 -23.90 -1.27
C PHE A 347 -10.84 -23.43 -2.28
N LYS A 348 -11.16 -24.26 -3.29
CA LYS A 348 -12.18 -23.95 -4.29
C LYS A 348 -13.59 -23.80 -3.71
N THR A 349 -13.90 -24.52 -2.62
CA THR A 349 -15.20 -24.49 -1.96
C THR A 349 -15.35 -23.25 -1.06
N PHE A 350 -14.27 -22.83 -0.37
CA PHE A 350 -14.29 -21.72 0.57
C PHE A 350 -13.93 -20.37 -0.06
N VAL A 351 -13.14 -20.36 -1.13
CA VAL A 351 -12.77 -19.13 -1.85
C VAL A 351 -13.85 -18.81 -2.87
N LYS A 352 -14.60 -17.75 -2.60
CA LYS A 352 -15.77 -17.31 -3.38
C LYS A 352 -15.41 -16.47 -4.61
N VAL A 353 -14.12 -16.41 -4.99
CA VAL A 353 -13.67 -15.61 -6.13
C VAL A 353 -13.22 -16.51 -7.30
N LYS A 354 -13.46 -16.03 -8.51
CA LYS A 354 -13.10 -16.75 -9.74
C LYS A 354 -11.59 -16.82 -9.98
N TYR A 355 -10.86 -15.80 -9.52
CA TYR A 355 -9.42 -15.61 -9.69
C TYR A 355 -8.74 -15.37 -8.34
N ILE A 356 -7.45 -15.66 -8.25
CA ILE A 356 -6.66 -15.41 -7.04
C ILE A 356 -5.66 -14.27 -7.19
N SER A 357 -5.23 -13.96 -8.42
CA SER A 357 -4.37 -12.81 -8.68
C SER A 357 -5.18 -11.52 -8.67
N LEU A 358 -4.60 -10.46 -8.12
CA LEU A 358 -5.23 -9.14 -8.13
C LEU A 358 -5.41 -8.61 -9.54
N VAL A 359 -4.53 -8.96 -10.49
CA VAL A 359 -4.62 -8.59 -11.89
C VAL A 359 -5.94 -9.08 -12.50
N ASN A 360 -6.22 -10.38 -12.41
CA ASN A 360 -7.44 -10.98 -12.96
C ASN A 360 -8.70 -10.51 -12.21
N LEU A 361 -8.61 -10.30 -10.90
CA LEU A 361 -9.72 -9.77 -10.10
C LEU A 361 -10.11 -8.36 -10.52
N ILE A 362 -9.13 -7.47 -10.74
CA ILE A 362 -9.37 -6.09 -11.16
C ILE A 362 -9.86 -6.04 -12.60
N ALA A 363 -9.27 -6.86 -13.48
CA ALA A 363 -9.73 -6.97 -14.86
C ALA A 363 -11.15 -7.55 -14.98
N GLY A 364 -11.54 -8.45 -14.06
CA GLY A 364 -12.79 -9.24 -14.12
C GLY A 364 -12.69 -10.43 -15.10
N ARG A 365 -11.53 -10.64 -15.70
CA ARG A 365 -11.22 -11.70 -16.68
C ARG A 365 -9.79 -12.22 -16.50
N GLU A 366 -9.46 -13.31 -17.18
CA GLU A 366 -8.09 -13.80 -17.21
C GLU A 366 -7.22 -12.88 -18.10
N VAL A 367 -6.25 -12.23 -17.49
CA VAL A 367 -5.17 -11.47 -18.13
C VAL A 367 -3.85 -12.22 -17.97
N VAL A 368 -3.63 -12.79 -16.80
CA VAL A 368 -2.46 -13.60 -16.47
C VAL A 368 -2.87 -15.02 -16.17
N THR A 369 -2.09 -15.99 -16.64
CA THR A 369 -2.38 -17.41 -16.35
C THR A 369 -2.06 -17.73 -14.89
N GLU A 370 -3.01 -18.35 -14.18
CA GLU A 370 -2.87 -18.79 -12.79
C GLU A 370 -2.65 -20.31 -12.74
N LEU A 371 -1.44 -20.71 -12.38
CA LEU A 371 -1.10 -22.11 -12.14
C LEU A 371 -1.24 -22.43 -10.65
N LEU A 372 -2.34 -23.08 -10.30
CA LEU A 372 -2.75 -23.36 -8.93
C LEU A 372 -2.52 -24.83 -8.56
N MET A 373 -1.89 -25.08 -7.43
CA MET A 373 -1.74 -26.40 -6.81
C MET A 373 -1.16 -27.46 -7.77
N GLN A 374 -1.94 -28.44 -8.25
CA GLN A 374 -1.50 -29.49 -9.18
C GLN A 374 -1.23 -28.96 -10.60
N LYS A 375 -1.88 -27.84 -10.98
CA LYS A 375 -1.59 -27.17 -12.26
C LYS A 375 -0.21 -26.51 -12.26
N LEU A 376 0.35 -26.19 -11.10
CA LEU A 376 1.71 -25.71 -10.94
C LEU A 376 2.69 -26.89 -11.01
N ASN A 377 3.04 -27.30 -12.23
CA ASN A 377 4.00 -28.34 -12.56
C ASN A 377 4.89 -27.91 -13.71
N GLU A 378 6.00 -28.62 -13.91
CA GLU A 378 7.04 -28.28 -14.88
C GLU A 378 6.48 -28.13 -16.31
N LYS A 379 5.61 -29.06 -16.75
CA LYS A 379 5.01 -29.03 -18.11
C LYS A 379 4.19 -27.78 -18.36
N ASN A 380 3.33 -27.40 -17.40
CA ASN A 380 2.49 -26.22 -17.55
C ASN A 380 3.31 -24.93 -17.41
N LEU A 381 4.27 -24.88 -16.48
CA LEU A 381 5.18 -23.74 -16.36
C LEU A 381 5.96 -23.49 -17.63
N LEU A 382 6.53 -24.55 -18.22
CA LEU A 382 7.28 -24.47 -19.47
C LEU A 382 6.39 -23.91 -20.59
N ARG A 383 5.18 -24.45 -20.76
CA ARG A 383 4.23 -23.99 -21.77
C ARG A 383 3.89 -22.50 -21.59
N GLU A 384 3.46 -22.11 -20.41
CA GLU A 384 2.98 -20.73 -20.18
C GLU A 384 4.12 -19.72 -20.23
N LEU A 385 5.30 -20.05 -19.68
CA LEU A 385 6.47 -19.18 -19.75
C LEU A 385 6.97 -19.02 -21.19
N SER A 386 6.98 -20.09 -21.99
CA SER A 386 7.36 -20.01 -23.40
C SER A 386 6.47 -19.08 -24.21
N LEU A 387 5.18 -19.03 -23.91
CA LEU A 387 4.21 -18.17 -24.60
C LEU A 387 4.40 -16.68 -24.32
N ILE A 388 5.01 -16.31 -23.19
CA ILE A 388 5.14 -14.90 -22.79
C ILE A 388 6.57 -14.37 -22.84
N ILE A 389 7.56 -15.25 -22.99
CA ILE A 389 8.98 -14.86 -23.01
C ILE A 389 9.38 -14.30 -24.38
N SER A 390 8.78 -14.80 -25.45
CA SER A 390 8.97 -14.33 -26.83
C SER A 390 7.91 -13.27 -27.19
N GLU A 391 8.19 -12.47 -28.21
CA GLU A 391 7.17 -11.62 -28.82
C GLU A 391 6.05 -12.53 -29.41
N GLY A 392 4.81 -12.06 -29.32
CA GLY A 392 3.67 -12.79 -29.84
C GLY A 392 2.36 -12.46 -29.15
N GLU A 393 1.28 -12.95 -29.67
CA GLU A 393 -0.09 -12.59 -29.33
C GLU A 393 -0.41 -12.72 -27.83
N LYS A 394 0.04 -13.80 -27.18
CA LYS A 394 -0.23 -14.01 -25.73
C LYS A 394 0.44 -12.94 -24.85
N ARG A 395 1.66 -12.56 -25.22
CA ARG A 395 2.39 -11.47 -24.55
C ARG A 395 1.70 -10.13 -24.76
N ASP A 396 1.30 -9.83 -25.99
CA ASP A 396 0.68 -8.56 -26.34
C ASP A 396 -0.70 -8.42 -25.68
N GLN A 397 -1.51 -9.49 -25.68
CA GLN A 397 -2.78 -9.53 -24.98
C GLN A 397 -2.61 -9.32 -23.46
N MET A 398 -1.55 -9.87 -22.85
CA MET A 398 -1.26 -9.68 -21.44
C MET A 398 -0.88 -8.23 -21.13
N LEU A 399 -0.03 -7.62 -21.96
CA LEU A 399 0.37 -6.21 -21.80
C LEU A 399 -0.81 -5.25 -22.01
N ALA A 400 -1.68 -5.50 -22.98
CA ALA A 400 -2.93 -4.75 -23.16
C ALA A 400 -3.87 -4.90 -21.95
N GLY A 401 -3.94 -6.10 -21.37
CA GLY A 401 -4.67 -6.33 -20.13
C GLY A 401 -4.08 -5.59 -18.92
N TYR A 402 -2.77 -5.38 -18.89
CA TYR A 402 -2.14 -4.55 -17.86
C TYR A 402 -2.49 -3.08 -18.02
N ASP A 403 -2.63 -2.57 -19.24
CA ASP A 403 -3.09 -1.20 -19.48
C ASP A 403 -4.52 -1.00 -18.97
N GLU A 404 -5.42 -1.95 -19.23
CA GLU A 404 -6.78 -1.95 -18.67
C GLU A 404 -6.78 -1.96 -17.13
N VAL A 405 -5.92 -2.77 -16.51
CA VAL A 405 -5.79 -2.83 -15.05
C VAL A 405 -5.27 -1.50 -14.51
N ASN A 406 -4.23 -0.92 -15.15
CA ASN A 406 -3.65 0.36 -14.72
C ASN A 406 -4.66 1.50 -14.83
N GLU A 407 -5.48 1.54 -15.90
CA GLU A 407 -6.56 2.51 -16.04
C GLU A 407 -7.57 2.42 -14.89
N LYS A 408 -7.97 1.20 -14.50
CA LYS A 408 -8.89 0.97 -13.37
C LYS A 408 -8.29 1.33 -12.01
N LEU A 409 -6.96 1.21 -11.85
CA LEU A 409 -6.26 1.59 -10.62
C LEU A 409 -6.14 3.11 -10.47
N GLY A 410 -6.15 3.84 -11.59
CA GLY A 410 -5.98 5.28 -11.65
C GLY A 410 -4.51 5.72 -11.52
N ASP A 411 -4.32 7.04 -11.67
CA ASP A 411 -2.99 7.68 -11.63
C ASP A 411 -2.41 7.73 -10.22
N ALA A 412 -1.11 7.98 -10.12
CA ALA A 412 -0.39 8.27 -8.89
C ALA A 412 -1.05 9.44 -8.11
N GLY A 413 -0.77 9.54 -6.82
CA GLY A 413 -1.38 10.50 -5.90
C GLY A 413 -2.59 9.95 -5.15
N ALA A 414 -2.86 8.65 -5.19
CA ALA A 414 -3.96 8.02 -4.47
C ALA A 414 -3.87 8.29 -2.95
N SER A 415 -2.68 8.17 -2.36
CA SER A 415 -2.46 8.42 -0.92
C SER A 415 -2.81 9.85 -0.51
N GLU A 416 -2.49 10.84 -1.35
CA GLU A 416 -2.86 12.25 -1.12
C GLU A 416 -4.38 12.46 -1.26
N ARG A 417 -5.01 11.84 -2.28
CA ARG A 417 -6.48 11.90 -2.45
C ARG A 417 -7.20 11.29 -1.26
N PHE A 418 -6.75 10.14 -0.75
CA PHE A 418 -7.30 9.54 0.48
C PHE A 418 -7.12 10.45 1.68
N ALA A 419 -5.94 11.04 1.86
CA ALA A 419 -5.70 11.98 2.96
C ALA A 419 -6.68 13.16 2.95
N ARG A 420 -6.91 13.77 1.78
CA ARG A 420 -7.88 14.85 1.61
C ARG A 420 -9.30 14.38 1.95
N MET A 421 -9.72 13.23 1.41
CA MET A 421 -11.03 12.66 1.70
C MET A 421 -11.24 12.39 3.20
N MET A 422 -10.21 11.88 3.89
CA MET A 422 -10.27 11.63 5.33
C MET A 422 -10.42 12.92 6.14
N ILE A 423 -9.70 13.99 5.76
CA ILE A 423 -9.81 15.31 6.40
C ILE A 423 -11.22 15.89 6.18
N ASP A 424 -11.75 15.78 4.97
CA ASP A 424 -13.08 16.27 4.62
C ASP A 424 -14.17 15.49 5.40
N GLU A 425 -14.06 14.15 5.46
CA GLU A 425 -14.97 13.33 6.26
C GLU A 425 -14.88 13.64 7.75
N LEU A 426 -13.66 13.75 8.31
CA LEU A 426 -13.49 14.09 9.73
C LEU A 426 -14.07 15.46 10.07
N SER A 427 -13.98 16.42 9.16
CA SER A 427 -14.60 17.74 9.33
C SER A 427 -16.13 17.66 9.46
N ARG A 428 -16.78 16.69 8.79
CA ARG A 428 -18.23 16.44 8.91
C ARG A 428 -18.64 15.78 10.22
N PHE A 429 -17.75 15.05 10.88
CA PHE A 429 -18.01 14.48 12.22
C PHE A 429 -17.97 15.54 13.34
N ARG A 430 -17.38 16.70 13.08
CA ARG A 430 -17.21 17.78 14.08
C ARG A 430 -18.24 18.92 13.93
N GLY A 431 -18.89 19.01 12.78
CA GLY A 431 -19.96 19.98 12.51
C GLY A 431 -21.31 19.36 12.81
#